data_3f6ae3ffe11b16d4b14d082290e8d87b
#
_entry.id   3f6ae3ffe11b16d4b14d082290e8d87b
#
_cell.length_a   1.000
_cell.length_b   1.000
_cell.length_c   1.000
_cell.angle_alpha   90.00
_cell.angle_beta   90.00
_cell.angle_gamma   90.00
#
_symmetry.space_group_name_H-M   'P 1'
#
loop_
_entity.id
_entity.type
_entity.pdbx_description
1 polymer ?
#
loop_
_entity_poly.entity_id
_entity_poly.type
_entity_poly.pdbx_seq_one_letter_code
_entity_poly.pdbx_strand_id
1 'polypeptide(L)'
;MDTETVQQMFLQAYNQLMGSRDQVIQACEVMRSVVADFTELDAEIDALNEEIQVVAGLVSQCIKENATSQQSQEEYTKKYNRLVRRYERAVERLKKASAEKDNRLDRDRDLRVFIAEIETQPLILDTWDERLWVALLDSATVHADSRITFRFKDGTEIEIQA
;
A
#
# COMPACT_ATOMS: atom_id res chain seq x y z
N MET A 1 26.73 19.06 4.68
CA MET A 1 26.67 18.83 3.22
C MET A 1 25.84 19.94 2.63
N ASP A 2 26.31 20.60 1.60
CA ASP A 2 25.58 21.69 0.93
C ASP A 2 24.61 21.13 -0.14
N THR A 3 23.71 22.01 -0.61
CA THR A 3 22.69 21.62 -1.59
C THR A 3 23.28 21.18 -2.93
N GLU A 4 24.36 21.83 -3.37
CA GLU A 4 25.01 21.52 -4.64
C GLU A 4 25.63 20.11 -4.62
N THR A 5 26.26 19.71 -3.53
CA THR A 5 26.80 18.36 -3.34
C THR A 5 25.67 17.31 -3.40
N VAL A 6 24.53 17.56 -2.73
CA VAL A 6 23.39 16.63 -2.78
C VAL A 6 22.83 16.50 -4.20
N GLN A 7 22.75 17.58 -4.95
CA GLN A 7 22.29 17.58 -6.33
C GLN A 7 23.25 16.78 -7.24
N GLN A 8 24.55 16.94 -7.09
CA GLN A 8 25.55 16.17 -7.85
C GLN A 8 25.49 14.68 -7.52
N MET A 9 25.30 14.33 -6.24
CA MET A 9 25.15 12.93 -5.84
C MET A 9 23.84 12.31 -6.38
N PHE A 10 22.76 13.08 -6.44
CA PHE A 10 21.54 12.62 -7.09
C PHE A 10 21.72 12.35 -8.59
N LEU A 11 22.44 13.21 -9.31
CA LEU A 11 22.77 12.96 -10.72
C LEU A 11 23.52 11.65 -10.92
N GLN A 12 24.47 11.32 -10.02
CA GLN A 12 25.17 10.06 -10.06
C GLN A 12 24.24 8.88 -9.81
N ALA A 13 23.36 8.98 -8.77
CA ALA A 13 22.38 7.95 -8.46
C ALA A 13 21.39 7.74 -9.61
N TYR A 14 20.89 8.82 -10.20
CA TYR A 14 20.03 8.78 -11.39
C TYR A 14 20.71 8.07 -12.56
N ASN A 15 21.94 8.46 -12.90
CA ASN A 15 22.68 7.86 -14.02
C ASN A 15 22.97 6.37 -13.78
N GLN A 16 23.18 5.97 -12.53
CA GLN A 16 23.35 4.57 -12.16
C GLN A 16 22.03 3.80 -12.33
N LEU A 17 20.89 4.35 -11.86
CA LEU A 17 19.56 3.75 -12.07
C LEU A 17 19.29 3.56 -13.56
N MET A 18 19.48 4.60 -14.35
CA MET A 18 19.18 4.62 -15.78
C MET A 18 20.15 3.73 -16.59
N GLY A 19 21.32 3.41 -16.08
CA GLY A 19 22.22 2.42 -16.66
C GLY A 19 21.66 1.01 -16.70
N SER A 20 20.68 0.70 -15.84
CA SER A 20 19.92 -0.56 -15.80
C SER A 20 18.42 -0.37 -16.04
N ARG A 21 18.04 0.68 -16.75
CA ARG A 21 16.64 1.09 -16.96
C ARG A 21 15.70 -0.05 -17.36
N ASP A 22 16.08 -0.85 -18.32
CA ASP A 22 15.23 -1.92 -18.84
C ASP A 22 14.98 -3.01 -17.79
N GLN A 23 16.01 -3.31 -16.99
CA GLN A 23 15.88 -4.26 -15.87
C GLN A 23 14.98 -3.70 -14.75
N VAL A 24 15.10 -2.41 -14.46
CA VAL A 24 14.26 -1.71 -13.49
C VAL A 24 12.80 -1.73 -13.94
N ILE A 25 12.51 -1.42 -15.21
CA ILE A 25 11.16 -1.48 -15.77
C ILE A 25 10.59 -2.90 -15.67
N GLN A 26 11.36 -3.90 -16.06
CA GLN A 26 10.93 -5.29 -15.97
C GLN A 26 10.61 -5.70 -14.52
N ALA A 27 11.46 -5.33 -13.56
CA ALA A 27 11.22 -5.59 -12.15
C ALA A 27 9.93 -4.89 -11.65
N CYS A 28 9.70 -3.63 -12.05
CA CYS A 28 8.48 -2.89 -11.73
C CYS A 28 7.22 -3.57 -12.31
N GLU A 29 7.27 -4.07 -13.54
CA GLU A 29 6.14 -4.79 -14.16
C GLU A 29 5.83 -6.10 -13.44
N VAL A 30 6.86 -6.84 -12.98
CA VAL A 30 6.66 -8.03 -12.13
C VAL A 30 6.01 -7.64 -10.80
N MET A 31 6.48 -6.59 -10.12
CA MET A 31 5.86 -6.09 -8.89
C MET A 31 4.41 -5.70 -9.12
N ARG A 32 4.10 -4.99 -10.21
CA ARG A 32 2.73 -4.60 -10.55
C ARG A 32 1.81 -5.80 -10.72
N SER A 33 2.27 -6.85 -11.39
CA SER A 33 1.46 -8.07 -11.57
C SER A 33 1.07 -8.72 -10.24
N VAL A 34 1.94 -8.66 -9.24
CA VAL A 34 1.67 -9.20 -7.90
C VAL A 34 0.75 -8.26 -7.10
N VAL A 35 1.04 -6.96 -7.12
CA VAL A 35 0.29 -5.95 -6.37
C VAL A 35 -1.15 -5.82 -6.88
N ALA A 36 -1.35 -5.92 -8.21
CA ALA A 36 -2.66 -5.83 -8.85
C ALA A 36 -3.45 -7.14 -8.88
N ASP A 37 -2.95 -8.21 -8.28
CA ASP A 37 -3.73 -9.44 -8.08
C ASP A 37 -4.61 -9.29 -6.84
N PHE A 38 -5.89 -8.98 -7.05
CA PHE A 38 -6.88 -8.78 -5.99
C PHE A 38 -7.75 -10.00 -5.72
N THR A 39 -7.49 -11.15 -6.35
CA THR A 39 -8.37 -12.32 -6.31
C THR A 39 -8.71 -12.76 -4.89
N GLU A 40 -7.71 -12.88 -4.03
CA GLU A 40 -7.93 -13.29 -2.63
C GLU A 40 -8.60 -12.20 -1.79
N LEU A 41 -8.19 -10.94 -1.98
CA LEU A 41 -8.77 -9.80 -1.27
C LEU A 41 -10.25 -9.58 -1.64
N ASP A 42 -10.59 -9.70 -2.90
CA ASP A 42 -11.98 -9.56 -3.36
C ASP A 42 -12.85 -10.69 -2.79
N ALA A 43 -12.37 -11.93 -2.80
CA ALA A 43 -13.06 -13.05 -2.18
C ALA A 43 -13.25 -12.86 -0.65
N GLU A 44 -12.23 -12.33 0.05
CA GLU A 44 -12.34 -12.02 1.48
C GLU A 44 -13.35 -10.89 1.74
N ILE A 45 -13.32 -9.82 0.95
CA ILE A 45 -14.24 -8.69 1.06
C ILE A 45 -15.69 -9.15 0.84
N ASP A 46 -15.94 -9.95 -0.18
CA ASP A 46 -17.26 -10.49 -0.48
C ASP A 46 -17.78 -11.38 0.65
N ALA A 47 -16.95 -12.31 1.15
CA ALA A 47 -17.30 -13.18 2.27
C ALA A 47 -17.58 -12.38 3.56
N LEU A 48 -16.83 -11.32 3.82
CA LEU A 48 -17.06 -10.45 4.99
C LEU A 48 -18.34 -9.63 4.87
N ASN A 49 -18.68 -9.16 3.66
CA ASN A 49 -19.95 -8.48 3.41
C ASN A 49 -21.16 -9.42 3.64
N GLU A 50 -21.07 -10.66 3.17
CA GLU A 50 -22.11 -11.67 3.42
C GLU A 50 -22.21 -11.98 4.93
N GLU A 51 -21.09 -12.17 5.63
CA GLU A 51 -21.05 -12.41 7.06
C GLU A 51 -21.71 -11.29 7.86
N ILE A 52 -21.42 -10.03 7.52
CA ILE A 52 -22.02 -8.84 8.16
C ILE A 52 -23.52 -8.85 7.99
N GLN A 53 -24.03 -9.14 6.78
CA GLN A 53 -25.47 -9.20 6.53
C GLN A 53 -26.15 -10.33 7.30
N VAL A 54 -25.56 -11.52 7.32
CA VAL A 54 -26.06 -12.67 8.06
C VAL A 54 -26.12 -12.38 9.56
N VAL A 55 -25.06 -11.84 10.14
CA VAL A 55 -24.99 -11.54 11.57
C VAL A 55 -25.96 -10.42 11.95
N ALA A 56 -26.10 -9.39 11.13
CA ALA A 56 -27.08 -8.32 11.35
C ALA A 56 -28.52 -8.90 11.38
N GLY A 57 -28.84 -9.83 10.49
CA GLY A 57 -30.12 -10.55 10.49
C GLY A 57 -30.32 -11.37 11.79
N LEU A 58 -29.28 -12.07 12.24
CA LEU A 58 -29.32 -12.86 13.49
C LEU A 58 -29.48 -11.97 14.73
N VAL A 59 -28.88 -10.78 14.76
CA VAL A 59 -29.08 -9.78 15.82
C VAL A 59 -30.52 -9.32 15.85
N SER A 60 -31.09 -8.96 14.70
CA SER A 60 -32.48 -8.55 14.59
C SER A 60 -33.45 -9.66 15.04
N GLN A 61 -33.18 -10.90 14.65
CA GLN A 61 -33.96 -12.05 15.09
C GLN A 61 -33.88 -12.26 16.61
N CYS A 62 -32.66 -12.18 17.18
CA CYS A 62 -32.43 -12.29 18.61
C CYS A 62 -33.24 -11.25 19.41
N ILE A 63 -33.29 -10.02 18.96
CA ILE A 63 -34.10 -8.93 19.56
C ILE A 63 -35.59 -9.26 19.50
N LYS A 64 -36.10 -9.71 18.35
CA LYS A 64 -37.50 -10.09 18.17
C LYS A 64 -37.91 -11.25 19.07
N GLU A 65 -37.07 -12.29 19.14
CA GLU A 65 -37.33 -13.45 20.02
C GLU A 65 -37.41 -13.04 21.49
N ASN A 66 -36.53 -12.15 21.96
CA ASN A 66 -36.59 -11.63 23.33
C ASN A 66 -37.85 -10.82 23.63
N ALA A 67 -38.38 -10.12 22.63
CA ALA A 67 -39.63 -9.34 22.79
C ALA A 67 -40.89 -10.20 22.82
N THR A 68 -40.87 -11.42 22.27
CA THR A 68 -42.04 -12.25 22.03
C THR A 68 -42.08 -13.55 22.87
N SER A 69 -40.96 -13.94 23.49
CA SER A 69 -40.86 -15.18 24.27
C SER A 69 -40.32 -14.93 25.66
N GLN A 70 -40.80 -15.77 26.62
CA GLN A 70 -40.22 -15.80 27.99
C GLN A 70 -38.89 -16.57 27.97
N GLN A 71 -37.81 -15.86 27.76
CA GLN A 71 -36.47 -16.44 27.92
C GLN A 71 -35.72 -15.77 29.08
N SER A 72 -34.69 -16.43 29.58
CA SER A 72 -33.80 -15.87 30.59
C SER A 72 -33.06 -14.64 30.03
N GLN A 73 -33.10 -13.52 30.75
CA GLN A 73 -32.37 -12.30 30.38
C GLN A 73 -30.84 -12.54 30.29
N GLU A 74 -30.33 -13.46 31.10
CA GLU A 74 -28.92 -13.82 31.04
C GLU A 74 -28.57 -14.55 29.75
N GLU A 75 -29.39 -15.51 29.31
CA GLU A 75 -29.19 -16.22 28.04
C GLU A 75 -29.31 -15.29 26.84
N TYR A 76 -30.31 -14.40 26.85
CA TYR A 76 -30.47 -13.37 25.85
C TYR A 76 -29.21 -12.48 25.74
N THR A 77 -28.76 -11.95 26.87
CA THR A 77 -27.58 -11.06 26.91
C THR A 77 -26.32 -11.77 26.41
N LYS A 78 -26.10 -13.03 26.76
CA LYS A 78 -24.98 -13.84 26.26
C LYS A 78 -25.06 -14.05 24.75
N LYS A 79 -26.23 -14.41 24.24
CA LYS A 79 -26.46 -14.62 22.78
C LYS A 79 -26.28 -13.31 22.01
N TYR A 80 -26.90 -12.22 22.47
CA TYR A 80 -26.78 -10.90 21.86
C TYR A 80 -25.33 -10.40 21.81
N ASN A 81 -24.63 -10.42 22.94
CA ASN A 81 -23.26 -9.97 23.01
C ASN A 81 -22.30 -10.80 22.12
N ARG A 82 -22.53 -12.12 21.99
CA ARG A 82 -21.77 -12.98 21.09
C ARG A 82 -21.97 -12.58 19.62
N LEU A 83 -23.20 -12.29 19.23
CA LEU A 83 -23.54 -11.84 17.87
C LEU A 83 -22.96 -10.46 17.57
N VAL A 84 -23.05 -9.52 18.50
CA VAL A 84 -22.47 -8.18 18.35
C VAL A 84 -20.95 -8.26 18.18
N ARG A 85 -20.26 -9.04 18.98
CA ARG A 85 -18.80 -9.24 18.84
C ARG A 85 -18.43 -9.89 17.51
N ARG A 86 -19.27 -10.79 17.00
CA ARG A 86 -19.07 -11.41 15.68
C ARG A 86 -19.22 -10.38 14.58
N TYR A 87 -20.24 -9.52 14.66
CA TYR A 87 -20.45 -8.40 13.76
C TYR A 87 -19.27 -7.41 13.76
N GLU A 88 -18.87 -6.95 14.93
CA GLU A 88 -17.76 -6.00 15.09
C GLU A 88 -16.44 -6.54 14.51
N ARG A 89 -16.15 -7.81 14.73
CA ARG A 89 -14.95 -8.47 14.15
C ARG A 89 -15.01 -8.54 12.64
N ALA A 90 -16.18 -8.83 12.07
CA ALA A 90 -16.35 -8.87 10.61
C ALA A 90 -16.18 -7.47 9.99
N VAL A 91 -16.75 -6.43 10.61
CA VAL A 91 -16.62 -5.03 10.20
C VAL A 91 -15.15 -4.57 10.26
N GLU A 92 -14.43 -4.89 11.34
CA GLU A 92 -13.02 -4.51 11.47
C GLU A 92 -12.14 -5.23 10.44
N ARG A 93 -12.40 -6.49 10.17
CA ARG A 93 -11.69 -7.24 9.11
C ARG A 93 -11.98 -6.68 7.73
N LEU A 94 -13.23 -6.34 7.43
CA LEU A 94 -13.62 -5.71 6.17
C LEU A 94 -12.88 -4.38 5.96
N LYS A 95 -12.81 -3.56 7.01
CA LYS A 95 -12.07 -2.29 6.96
C LYS A 95 -10.61 -2.50 6.63
N LYS A 96 -9.96 -3.50 7.24
CA LYS A 96 -8.55 -3.83 6.99
C LYS A 96 -8.33 -4.35 5.56
N ALA A 97 -9.17 -5.26 5.09
CA ALA A 97 -9.07 -5.80 3.73
C ALA A 97 -9.29 -4.72 2.67
N SER A 98 -10.26 -3.82 2.87
CA SER A 98 -10.51 -2.69 1.98
C SER A 98 -9.33 -1.71 1.95
N ALA A 99 -8.76 -1.38 3.11
CA ALA A 99 -7.59 -0.51 3.20
C ALA A 99 -6.35 -1.13 2.52
N GLU A 100 -6.16 -2.44 2.64
CA GLU A 100 -5.09 -3.16 1.94
C GLU A 100 -5.29 -3.11 0.42
N LYS A 101 -6.53 -3.28 -0.06
CA LYS A 101 -6.83 -3.15 -1.49
C LYS A 101 -6.52 -1.74 -2.01
N ASP A 102 -6.92 -0.70 -1.29
CA ASP A 102 -6.64 0.69 -1.63
C ASP A 102 -5.13 0.96 -1.67
N ASN A 103 -4.37 0.48 -0.69
CA ASN A 103 -2.91 0.60 -0.65
C ASN A 103 -2.24 -0.06 -1.87
N ARG A 104 -2.72 -1.24 -2.29
CA ARG A 104 -2.21 -1.92 -3.48
C ARG A 104 -2.55 -1.18 -4.77
N LEU A 105 -3.76 -0.62 -4.89
CA LEU A 105 -4.14 0.21 -6.02
C LEU A 105 -3.26 1.46 -6.14
N ASP A 106 -2.98 2.12 -5.02
CA ASP A 106 -2.08 3.26 -4.96
C ASP A 106 -0.66 2.86 -5.37
N ARG A 107 -0.17 1.73 -4.88
CA ARG A 107 1.16 1.22 -5.25
C ARG A 107 1.27 0.89 -6.74
N ASP A 108 0.27 0.23 -7.33
CA ASP A 108 0.25 -0.05 -8.78
C ASP A 108 0.28 1.25 -9.60
N ARG A 109 -0.51 2.25 -9.18
CA ARG A 109 -0.51 3.56 -9.83
C ARG A 109 0.86 4.23 -9.75
N ASP A 110 1.49 4.24 -8.59
CA ASP A 110 2.79 4.87 -8.39
C ASP A 110 3.88 4.20 -9.23
N LEU A 111 3.86 2.86 -9.34
CA LEU A 111 4.77 2.12 -10.22
C LEU A 111 4.54 2.43 -11.71
N ARG A 112 3.29 2.59 -12.15
CA ARG A 112 2.99 3.01 -13.54
C ARG A 112 3.56 4.39 -13.84
N VAL A 113 3.37 5.33 -12.94
CA VAL A 113 3.89 6.69 -13.10
C VAL A 113 5.41 6.68 -13.15
N PHE A 114 6.05 5.91 -12.26
CA PHE A 114 7.50 5.75 -12.23
C PHE A 114 8.06 5.16 -13.54
N ILE A 115 7.45 4.08 -14.04
CA ILE A 115 7.84 3.46 -15.32
C ILE A 115 7.72 4.47 -16.45
N ALA A 116 6.56 5.14 -16.58
CA ALA A 116 6.33 6.12 -17.64
C ALA A 116 7.34 7.27 -17.61
N GLU A 117 7.74 7.69 -16.41
CA GLU A 117 8.75 8.73 -16.25
C GLU A 117 10.12 8.27 -16.73
N ILE A 118 10.64 7.12 -16.25
CA ILE A 118 11.97 6.64 -16.64
C ILE A 118 12.06 6.20 -18.11
N GLU A 119 10.95 5.78 -18.73
CA GLU A 119 10.91 5.45 -20.17
C GLU A 119 11.17 6.65 -21.07
N THR A 120 10.72 7.82 -20.66
CA THR A 120 10.76 9.06 -21.46
C THR A 120 11.99 9.92 -21.20
N GLN A 121 12.72 9.65 -20.10
CA GLN A 121 13.86 10.45 -19.69
C GLN A 121 15.18 10.01 -20.37
N PRO A 122 16.17 10.93 -20.50
CA PRO A 122 17.48 10.58 -21.03
C PRO A 122 18.23 9.60 -20.10
N LEU A 123 19.04 8.73 -20.69
CA LEU A 123 19.85 7.75 -19.93
C LEU A 123 20.94 8.42 -19.07
N ILE A 124 21.38 9.59 -19.46
CA ILE A 124 22.37 10.38 -18.73
C ILE A 124 21.81 11.77 -18.49
N LEU A 125 21.85 12.19 -17.25
CA LEU A 125 21.50 13.53 -16.81
C LEU A 125 22.78 14.23 -16.33
N ASP A 126 23.06 15.40 -16.88
CA ASP A 126 24.23 16.23 -16.57
C ASP A 126 23.89 17.50 -15.80
N THR A 127 22.61 17.87 -15.79
CA THR A 127 22.09 19.05 -15.11
C THR A 127 20.97 18.68 -14.16
N TRP A 128 20.93 19.39 -13.01
CA TRP A 128 19.89 19.20 -12.02
C TRP A 128 18.50 19.53 -12.56
N ASP A 129 17.54 18.64 -12.32
CA ASP A 129 16.10 18.86 -12.58
C ASP A 129 15.30 18.49 -11.33
N GLU A 130 14.72 19.50 -10.66
CA GLU A 130 13.91 19.34 -9.47
C GLU A 130 12.65 18.48 -9.71
N ARG A 131 12.10 18.52 -10.92
CA ARG A 131 10.92 17.72 -11.26
C ARG A 131 11.26 16.21 -11.23
N LEU A 132 12.45 15.84 -11.72
CA LEU A 132 12.90 14.44 -11.68
C LEU A 132 13.19 13.97 -10.26
N TRP A 133 13.72 14.84 -9.42
CA TRP A 133 13.87 14.56 -8.00
C TRP A 133 12.52 14.20 -7.37
N VAL A 134 11.51 15.02 -7.54
CA VAL A 134 10.16 14.81 -6.99
C VAL A 134 9.44 13.62 -7.65
N ALA A 135 9.62 13.43 -8.95
CA ALA A 135 8.95 12.38 -9.70
C ALA A 135 9.49 10.98 -9.37
N LEU A 136 10.80 10.83 -9.19
CA LEU A 136 11.45 9.53 -9.09
C LEU A 136 11.81 9.10 -7.67
N LEU A 137 12.08 10.06 -6.78
CA LEU A 137 12.61 9.78 -5.45
C LEU A 137 11.50 9.63 -4.41
N ASP A 138 11.60 8.60 -3.58
CA ASP A 138 10.79 8.42 -2.39
C ASP A 138 11.44 9.12 -1.18
N SER A 139 12.74 8.89 -0.98
CA SER A 139 13.50 9.49 0.11
C SER A 139 15.00 9.56 -0.19
N ALA A 140 15.71 10.46 0.51
CA ALA A 140 17.16 10.53 0.54
C ALA A 140 17.62 10.59 1.98
N THR A 141 18.46 9.64 2.39
CA THR A 141 18.99 9.52 3.75
C THR A 141 20.45 9.89 3.77
N VAL A 142 20.80 10.96 4.49
CA VAL A 142 22.19 11.40 4.68
C VAL A 142 22.79 10.68 5.89
N HIS A 143 23.93 10.02 5.69
CA HIS A 143 24.67 9.31 6.73
C HIS A 143 25.80 10.17 7.33
N ALA A 144 26.24 9.81 8.55
CA ALA A 144 27.29 10.55 9.27
C ALA A 144 28.64 10.54 8.56
N ASP A 145 28.91 9.58 7.71
CA ASP A 145 30.14 9.42 6.90
C ASP A 145 30.04 10.10 5.53
N SER A 146 29.12 11.02 5.35
CA SER A 146 28.87 11.76 4.11
C SER A 146 28.38 10.93 2.93
N ARG A 147 27.91 9.69 3.17
CA ARG A 147 27.12 8.94 2.17
C ARG A 147 25.69 9.44 2.10
N ILE A 148 25.06 9.31 0.94
CA ILE A 148 23.61 9.44 0.79
C ILE A 148 23.06 8.15 0.18
N THR A 149 22.02 7.59 0.82
CA THR A 149 21.20 6.55 0.23
C THR A 149 19.98 7.21 -0.42
N PHE A 150 19.88 7.11 -1.73
CA PHE A 150 18.73 7.53 -2.52
C PHE A 150 17.79 6.34 -2.71
N ARG A 151 16.58 6.43 -2.18
CA ARG A 151 15.54 5.45 -2.39
C ARG A 151 14.56 5.96 -3.43
N PHE A 152 14.48 5.25 -4.54
CA PHE A 152 13.57 5.54 -5.63
C PHE A 152 12.17 4.96 -5.36
N LYS A 153 11.15 5.47 -6.03
CA LYS A 153 9.75 5.08 -5.82
C LYS A 153 9.44 3.63 -6.19
N ASP A 154 10.25 3.00 -7.01
CA ASP A 154 10.18 1.55 -7.28
C ASP A 154 10.72 0.70 -6.11
N GLY A 155 11.44 1.32 -5.16
CA GLY A 155 12.09 0.69 -4.02
C GLY A 155 13.59 0.45 -4.22
N THR A 156 14.15 0.78 -5.38
CA THR A 156 15.59 0.69 -5.62
C THR A 156 16.35 1.67 -4.71
N GLU A 157 17.38 1.19 -4.02
CA GLU A 157 18.27 2.00 -3.19
C GLU A 157 19.65 2.09 -3.82
N ILE A 158 20.17 3.31 -3.96
CA ILE A 158 21.50 3.59 -4.49
C ILE A 158 22.26 4.45 -3.50
N GLU A 159 23.42 3.98 -3.07
CA GLU A 159 24.32 4.70 -2.18
C GLU A 159 25.40 5.42 -2.98
N ILE A 160 25.55 6.71 -2.71
CA ILE A 160 26.60 7.55 -3.29
C ILE A 160 27.45 8.14 -2.18
N GLN A 161 28.77 8.07 -2.35
CA GLN A 161 29.75 8.70 -1.47
C GLN A 161 30.07 10.11 -1.99
N ALA A 162 30.15 11.09 -1.06
CA ALA A 162 30.53 12.46 -1.39
C ALA A 162 32.02 12.55 -1.75
#